data_f26ca734021111ac1167e97a3d85c029
#
_entry.id   f26ca734021111ac1167e97a3d85c029
#
_cell.length_a   1.000
_cell.length_b   1.000
_cell.length_c   1.000
_cell.angle_alpha   90.00
_cell.angle_beta   90.00
_cell.angle_gamma   90.00
#
_symmetry.space_group_name_H-M   'P 1'
#
loop_
_entity.id
_entity.type
_entity.pdbx_description
1 polymer ?
#
loop_
_entity_poly.entity_id
_entity_poly.type
_entity_poly.pdbx_seq_one_letter_code
_entity_poly.pdbx_strand_id
1 'polypeptide(L)'
;MSKKYPENSNQIARSRRDFMHQAGKVLGGGAVGLAAGQALALNEQSLVVPDHLDSITAPAVGGGAARDNLPYHDNVWNRDALARIMGDLDFGKQKFGWYRGVVKGIRAGEKVKDLVGFEGFSFTRLQDNGNGTYNKLLREVGFYTDLKTGEVLNEWHNPYTDETVPVVHIANDPFNFVISAFWPKPPSYGGLNTEKIPDIPMILDWTETPNGKVLLQNGIDLFYPSALQPDKWPRESSGKFSRVSEMFSYVFDRESLANPDHTGLEFSGSWHRVTPWLPWMLMGQSEGHVLYNCIQGCYKDMDMMSPKIRAYAEKHHAKFFEAPKKWEEPSWSSLEHYAVEQKPAPVKTSTK
;
A
#
# COMPACT_ATOMS: atom_id res chain seq x y z
N MET A 1 13.53 36.30 40.74
CA MET A 1 12.74 36.46 39.49
C MET A 1 12.78 35.13 38.76
N SER A 2 11.70 34.34 38.92
CA SER A 2 11.51 33.01 38.30
C SER A 2 10.85 33.18 36.98
N LYS A 3 11.49 32.78 35.86
CA LYS A 3 10.87 32.77 34.54
C LYS A 3 10.04 31.51 34.43
N LYS A 4 8.71 31.67 34.40
CA LYS A 4 7.75 30.62 33.98
C LYS A 4 7.91 30.34 32.50
N TYR A 5 8.15 29.08 32.11
CA TYR A 5 8.02 28.60 30.75
C TYR A 5 6.54 28.22 30.55
N PRO A 6 5.94 28.53 29.37
CA PRO A 6 4.52 28.28 29.15
C PRO A 6 4.23 26.80 28.88
N GLU A 7 3.07 26.37 29.37
CA GLU A 7 2.41 25.09 29.14
C GLU A 7 2.10 24.87 27.65
N ASN A 8 3.02 24.23 26.94
CA ASN A 8 2.79 23.86 25.52
C ASN A 8 2.97 22.35 25.26
N SER A 9 3.18 21.53 26.29
CA SER A 9 3.39 20.09 26.13
C SER A 9 2.14 19.31 25.71
N ASN A 10 0.96 19.75 26.16
CA ASN A 10 -0.31 19.07 25.83
C ASN A 10 -0.84 19.37 24.43
N GLN A 11 -0.56 20.55 23.86
CA GLN A 11 -0.91 20.89 22.48
C GLN A 11 0.00 20.15 21.49
N ILE A 12 1.28 20.03 21.81
CA ILE A 12 2.25 19.29 20.99
C ILE A 12 1.94 17.78 21.00
N ALA A 13 1.52 17.25 22.15
CA ALA A 13 1.13 15.84 22.26
C ALA A 13 -0.18 15.51 21.52
N ARG A 14 -1.17 16.43 21.55
CA ARG A 14 -2.41 16.31 20.75
C ARG A 14 -2.13 16.42 19.25
N SER A 15 -1.34 17.39 18.84
CA SER A 15 -0.92 17.56 17.45
C SER A 15 -0.16 16.34 16.91
N ARG A 16 0.68 15.69 17.73
CA ARG A 16 1.37 14.45 17.35
C ARG A 16 0.41 13.26 17.23
N ARG A 17 -0.59 13.17 18.09
CA ARG A 17 -1.60 12.11 18.01
C ARG A 17 -2.50 12.27 16.80
N ASP A 18 -2.95 13.50 16.52
CA ASP A 18 -3.74 13.82 15.32
C ASP A 18 -2.92 13.65 14.04
N PHE A 19 -1.62 13.95 14.09
CA PHE A 19 -0.65 13.71 13.02
C PHE A 19 -0.51 12.20 12.71
N MET A 20 -0.34 11.35 13.72
CA MET A 20 -0.22 9.90 13.54
C MET A 20 -1.52 9.31 12.98
N HIS A 21 -2.68 9.79 13.42
CA HIS A 21 -3.97 9.36 12.89
C HIS A 21 -4.21 9.77 11.44
N GLN A 22 -3.73 10.93 11.00
CA GLN A 22 -3.87 11.38 9.62
C GLN A 22 -2.82 10.74 8.69
N ALA A 23 -1.60 10.54 9.16
CA ALA A 23 -0.58 9.84 8.40
C ALA A 23 -0.98 8.38 8.10
N GLY A 24 -1.60 7.68 9.05
CA GLY A 24 -2.09 6.31 8.85
C GLY A 24 -3.18 6.17 7.78
N LYS A 25 -3.94 7.24 7.53
CA LYS A 25 -4.98 7.24 6.48
C LYS A 25 -4.45 7.27 5.05
N VAL A 26 -3.17 7.59 4.87
CA VAL A 26 -2.54 7.75 3.54
C VAL A 26 -1.54 6.61 3.25
N LEU A 27 -1.09 5.87 4.26
CA LEU A 27 0.23 5.23 4.22
C LEU A 27 0.25 3.70 4.27
N GLY A 28 -0.84 3.03 4.19
CA GLY A 28 -0.82 1.59 4.24
C GLY A 28 -1.36 0.96 2.98
N GLY A 29 -0.53 0.46 2.16
CA GLY A 29 -0.91 -0.37 1.05
C GLY A 29 -0.12 -1.66 1.08
N GLY A 30 -0.68 -2.72 1.54
CA GLY A 30 -0.31 -4.03 1.08
C GLY A 30 -0.83 -4.24 -0.35
N ALA A 31 -0.42 -5.30 -0.98
CA ALA A 31 -0.56 -5.59 -2.40
C ALA A 31 -1.95 -5.44 -3.05
N VAL A 32 -2.98 -5.12 -2.32
CA VAL A 32 -4.34 -4.87 -2.86
C VAL A 32 -4.87 -3.49 -2.45
N GLY A 33 -4.11 -2.74 -1.67
CA GLY A 33 -4.45 -1.39 -1.29
C GLY A 33 -3.86 -0.39 -2.27
N LEU A 34 -4.59 0.07 -3.27
CA LEU A 34 -4.35 1.37 -3.85
C LEU A 34 -4.55 2.40 -2.73
N ALA A 35 -3.49 2.71 -1.99
CA ALA A 35 -3.50 3.90 -1.17
C ALA A 35 -3.61 5.08 -2.15
N ALA A 36 -4.80 5.59 -2.30
CA ALA A 36 -5.06 6.78 -3.05
C ALA A 36 -4.48 7.96 -2.28
N GLY A 37 -3.26 8.28 -2.54
CA GLY A 37 -2.57 9.41 -1.92
C GLY A 37 -1.33 9.73 -2.73
N GLN A 38 -1.49 10.15 -3.97
CA GLN A 38 -0.40 10.84 -4.65
C GLN A 38 -0.21 12.20 -3.96
N ALA A 39 0.71 12.28 -3.01
CA ALA A 39 1.36 13.53 -2.71
C ALA A 39 2.33 13.82 -3.87
N LEU A 40 1.79 14.20 -5.01
CA LEU A 40 2.57 14.89 -6.03
C LEU A 40 2.94 16.25 -5.45
N ALA A 41 4.15 16.38 -4.94
CA ALA A 41 4.82 17.67 -4.90
C ALA A 41 5.09 18.05 -6.37
N LEU A 42 4.06 18.53 -7.05
CA LEU A 42 4.20 19.17 -8.36
C LEU A 42 4.84 20.53 -8.12
N ASN A 43 6.12 20.62 -8.40
CA ASN A 43 6.77 21.89 -8.63
C ASN A 43 6.06 22.50 -9.86
N GLU A 44 5.48 23.70 -9.74
CA GLU A 44 4.71 24.38 -10.81
C GLU A 44 5.45 24.51 -12.14
N GLN A 45 6.75 24.28 -12.17
CA GLN A 45 7.57 24.30 -13.39
C GLN A 45 7.55 23.00 -14.20
N SER A 46 6.86 21.93 -13.73
CA SER A 46 6.82 20.62 -14.41
C SER A 46 5.50 20.31 -15.12
N LEU A 47 4.51 21.20 -15.03
CA LEU A 47 3.23 21.05 -15.76
C LEU A 47 3.28 21.72 -17.16
N VAL A 48 4.38 21.55 -17.87
CA VAL A 48 4.32 21.59 -19.33
C VAL A 48 3.87 20.19 -19.73
N VAL A 49 2.56 19.99 -19.86
CA VAL A 49 2.01 18.85 -20.60
C VAL A 49 2.62 18.96 -22.00
N PRO A 50 3.47 18.02 -22.42
CA PRO A 50 4.03 18.10 -23.78
C PRO A 50 2.88 18.02 -24.78
N ASP A 51 2.79 18.97 -25.71
CA ASP A 51 1.77 19.02 -26.77
C ASP A 51 1.67 17.75 -27.63
N HIS A 52 2.55 16.78 -27.44
CA HIS A 52 2.56 15.53 -28.15
C HIS A 52 1.80 14.38 -27.46
N LEU A 53 1.20 14.57 -26.27
CA LEU A 53 0.32 13.58 -25.67
C LEU A 53 -1.02 13.48 -26.41
N ASP A 54 -1.42 14.49 -27.14
CA ASP A 54 -2.60 14.44 -28.02
C ASP A 54 -2.40 13.55 -29.26
N SER A 55 -1.19 13.07 -29.52
CA SER A 55 -0.84 12.27 -30.69
C SER A 55 -0.58 10.79 -30.42
N ILE A 56 -0.70 10.31 -29.18
CA ILE A 56 -0.75 8.87 -28.90
C ILE A 56 -2.19 8.37 -29.15
N THR A 57 -2.67 8.57 -30.37
CA THR A 57 -3.74 7.74 -30.88
C THR A 57 -3.16 6.33 -31.00
N ALA A 58 -3.68 5.40 -30.20
CA ALA A 58 -3.38 3.99 -30.40
C ALA A 58 -3.53 3.68 -31.91
N PRO A 59 -2.59 2.96 -32.54
CA PRO A 59 -2.67 2.66 -33.95
C PRO A 59 -4.04 2.03 -34.22
N ALA A 60 -4.78 2.56 -35.19
CA ALA A 60 -6.06 2.02 -35.60
C ALA A 60 -5.84 0.57 -36.03
N VAL A 61 -6.17 -0.38 -35.18
CA VAL A 61 -6.15 -1.80 -35.52
C VAL A 61 -7.30 -2.05 -36.46
N GLY A 62 -6.99 -2.46 -37.70
CA GLY A 62 -7.92 -2.64 -38.76
C GLY A 62 -9.10 -3.55 -38.43
N GLY A 63 -10.32 -3.14 -38.86
CA GLY A 63 -11.41 -3.97 -39.31
C GLY A 63 -12.07 -4.90 -38.29
N GLY A 64 -12.24 -4.49 -37.04
CA GLY A 64 -13.19 -5.09 -36.10
C GLY A 64 -14.39 -4.18 -35.93
N ALA A 65 -15.60 -4.72 -35.72
CA ALA A 65 -16.77 -3.95 -35.36
C ALA A 65 -16.42 -2.88 -34.32
N ALA A 66 -16.93 -1.65 -34.51
CA ALA A 66 -16.64 -0.53 -33.60
C ALA A 66 -16.90 -0.98 -32.16
N ARG A 67 -15.84 -1.20 -31.39
CA ARG A 67 -15.95 -1.47 -29.98
C ARG A 67 -16.29 -0.14 -29.32
N ASP A 68 -17.43 -0.09 -28.63
CA ASP A 68 -17.78 1.10 -27.84
C ASP A 68 -16.60 1.45 -26.94
N ASN A 69 -16.12 2.68 -27.06
CA ASN A 69 -15.02 3.15 -26.22
C ASN A 69 -15.49 3.23 -24.78
N LEU A 70 -14.72 2.62 -23.86
CA LEU A 70 -14.98 2.77 -22.44
C LEU A 70 -14.73 4.23 -22.01
N PRO A 71 -15.47 4.77 -21.04
CA PRO A 71 -15.37 6.17 -20.65
C PRO A 71 -14.17 6.42 -19.72
N TYR A 72 -12.97 6.14 -20.20
CA TYR A 72 -11.72 6.24 -19.44
C TYR A 72 -11.42 7.65 -18.89
N HIS A 73 -12.02 8.69 -19.46
CA HIS A 73 -11.83 10.08 -19.01
C HIS A 73 -12.94 10.57 -18.07
N ASP A 74 -13.90 9.72 -17.71
CA ASP A 74 -14.94 10.04 -16.73
C ASP A 74 -14.50 9.62 -15.32
N ASN A 75 -14.39 10.59 -14.42
CA ASN A 75 -13.93 10.36 -13.07
C ASN A 75 -14.92 9.56 -12.20
N VAL A 76 -16.21 9.63 -12.49
CA VAL A 76 -17.23 8.82 -11.80
C VAL A 76 -17.12 7.37 -12.25
N TRP A 77 -16.98 7.13 -13.55
CA TRP A 77 -16.72 5.80 -14.07
C TRP A 77 -15.40 5.22 -13.51
N ASN A 78 -14.34 6.02 -13.46
CA ASN A 78 -13.07 5.60 -12.87
C ASN A 78 -13.20 5.24 -11.39
N ARG A 79 -13.98 6.00 -10.61
CA ARG A 79 -14.32 5.67 -9.22
C ARG A 79 -14.97 4.29 -9.13
N ASP A 80 -15.99 4.03 -9.96
CA ASP A 80 -16.73 2.77 -9.94
C ASP A 80 -15.87 1.60 -10.44
N ALA A 81 -15.06 1.82 -11.47
CA ALA A 81 -14.08 0.84 -11.92
C ALA A 81 -13.07 0.51 -10.80
N LEU A 82 -12.52 1.53 -10.13
CA LEU A 82 -11.62 1.34 -8.99
C LEU A 82 -12.31 0.60 -7.83
N ALA A 83 -13.54 0.93 -7.51
CA ALA A 83 -14.32 0.25 -6.48
C ALA A 83 -14.51 -1.25 -6.81
N ARG A 84 -14.79 -1.58 -8.08
CA ARG A 84 -14.90 -2.97 -8.57
C ARG A 84 -13.57 -3.74 -8.55
N ILE A 85 -12.45 -3.03 -8.73
CA ILE A 85 -11.11 -3.61 -8.59
C ILE A 85 -10.80 -3.88 -7.13
N MET A 86 -11.06 -2.91 -6.25
CA MET A 86 -10.68 -2.93 -4.84
C MET A 86 -11.62 -3.74 -3.95
N GLY A 87 -12.88 -3.91 -4.37
CA GLY A 87 -13.93 -4.55 -3.61
C GLY A 87 -15.02 -5.08 -4.52
N ASP A 88 -16.25 -5.11 -4.03
CA ASP A 88 -17.43 -5.52 -4.75
C ASP A 88 -18.54 -4.50 -4.53
N LEU A 89 -19.17 -3.98 -5.59
CA LEU A 89 -20.31 -3.06 -5.51
C LEU A 89 -21.61 -3.76 -5.09
N ASP A 90 -21.62 -5.10 -5.01
CA ASP A 90 -22.57 -5.82 -4.17
C ASP A 90 -22.07 -5.74 -2.72
N PHE A 91 -22.50 -4.72 -2.01
CA PHE A 91 -22.02 -4.37 -0.65
C PHE A 91 -22.23 -5.48 0.39
N GLY A 92 -22.99 -6.52 0.06
CA GLY A 92 -23.13 -7.74 0.86
C GLY A 92 -21.92 -8.66 0.80
N LYS A 93 -21.13 -8.56 -0.26
CA LYS A 93 -19.99 -9.43 -0.52
C LYS A 93 -18.69 -8.88 0.04
N GLN A 94 -17.75 -9.78 0.25
CA GLN A 94 -16.34 -9.44 0.49
C GLN A 94 -15.49 -9.98 -0.66
N LYS A 95 -14.37 -9.33 -0.88
CA LYS A 95 -13.43 -9.64 -1.96
C LYS A 95 -12.11 -10.10 -1.39
N PHE A 96 -11.59 -11.19 -1.92
CA PHE A 96 -10.29 -11.74 -1.58
C PHE A 96 -9.22 -11.17 -2.51
N GLY A 97 -8.15 -10.66 -1.93
CA GLY A 97 -6.94 -10.27 -2.63
C GLY A 97 -5.73 -11.06 -2.12
N TRP A 98 -4.80 -11.38 -3.01
CA TRP A 98 -3.63 -12.19 -2.72
C TRP A 98 -2.39 -11.64 -3.40
N TYR A 99 -1.24 -11.85 -2.77
CA TYR A 99 0.06 -11.49 -3.31
C TYR A 99 1.16 -12.42 -2.80
N ARG A 100 2.16 -12.66 -3.64
CA ARG A 100 3.31 -13.50 -3.30
C ARG A 100 4.56 -13.08 -4.07
N GLY A 101 5.72 -13.13 -3.42
CA GLY A 101 6.99 -12.82 -4.07
C GLY A 101 8.18 -12.94 -3.15
N VAL A 102 9.20 -12.13 -3.43
CA VAL A 102 10.48 -12.14 -2.72
C VAL A 102 10.81 -10.72 -2.28
N VAL A 103 11.28 -10.58 -1.06
CA VAL A 103 11.88 -9.36 -0.54
C VAL A 103 13.39 -9.43 -0.80
N LYS A 104 13.89 -8.46 -1.54
CA LYS A 104 15.29 -8.35 -1.94
C LYS A 104 15.98 -7.22 -1.20
N GLY A 105 17.21 -7.44 -0.78
CA GLY A 105 18.07 -6.39 -0.22
C GLY A 105 18.96 -5.79 -1.31
N ILE A 106 19.01 -4.47 -1.35
CA ILE A 106 19.78 -3.70 -2.33
C ILE A 106 20.70 -2.74 -1.58
N ARG A 107 22.00 -2.84 -1.85
CA ARG A 107 23.04 -1.94 -1.35
C ARG A 107 23.97 -1.54 -2.49
N ALA A 108 24.46 -0.30 -2.45
CA ALA A 108 25.38 0.21 -3.46
C ALA A 108 26.65 -0.67 -3.53
N GLY A 109 27.05 -1.06 -4.74
CA GLY A 109 28.25 -1.87 -4.96
C GLY A 109 28.14 -3.34 -4.56
N GLU A 110 27.01 -3.81 -4.04
CA GLU A 110 26.77 -5.21 -3.70
C GLU A 110 25.84 -5.90 -4.71
N LYS A 111 25.98 -7.21 -4.84
CA LYS A 111 25.01 -8.03 -5.57
C LYS A 111 23.68 -8.01 -4.80
N VAL A 112 22.58 -7.82 -5.52
CA VAL A 112 21.21 -7.94 -4.96
C VAL A 112 21.04 -9.33 -4.32
N LYS A 113 20.53 -9.35 -3.10
CA LYS A 113 20.30 -10.58 -2.32
C LYS A 113 18.81 -10.82 -2.17
N ASP A 114 18.36 -12.04 -2.44
CA ASP A 114 17.05 -12.50 -2.02
C ASP A 114 17.12 -12.77 -0.50
N LEU A 115 16.32 -12.06 0.27
CA LEU A 115 16.39 -12.11 1.74
C LEU A 115 15.38 -13.08 2.33
N VAL A 116 14.11 -12.91 1.98
CA VAL A 116 12.98 -13.71 2.48
C VAL A 116 11.90 -13.79 1.40
N GLY A 117 11.10 -14.85 1.43
CA GLY A 117 9.85 -14.89 0.70
C GLY A 117 8.80 -14.02 1.38
N PHE A 118 7.75 -13.69 0.65
CA PHE A 118 6.64 -12.90 1.15
C PHE A 118 5.34 -13.37 0.52
N GLU A 119 4.36 -13.70 1.33
CA GLU A 119 3.02 -14.06 0.86
C GLU A 119 1.97 -13.51 1.83
N GLY A 120 0.91 -12.94 1.28
CA GLY A 120 -0.16 -12.39 2.08
C GLY A 120 -1.48 -12.31 1.33
N PHE A 121 -2.48 -11.88 2.09
CA PHE A 121 -3.82 -11.74 1.56
C PHE A 121 -4.59 -10.63 2.29
N SER A 122 -5.70 -10.25 1.69
CA SER A 122 -6.63 -9.30 2.26
C SER A 122 -8.08 -9.70 1.99
N PHE A 123 -8.96 -9.30 2.89
CA PHE A 123 -10.39 -9.30 2.65
C PHE A 123 -10.94 -7.88 2.73
N THR A 124 -11.65 -7.49 1.70
CA THR A 124 -12.20 -6.15 1.53
C THR A 124 -13.72 -6.19 1.42
N ARG A 125 -14.38 -5.22 2.04
CA ARG A 125 -15.80 -4.92 1.87
C ARG A 125 -15.96 -3.46 1.51
N LEU A 126 -16.91 -3.16 0.63
CA LEU A 126 -17.31 -1.79 0.36
C LEU A 126 -18.57 -1.44 1.11
N GLN A 127 -18.72 -0.16 1.42
CA GLN A 127 -19.93 0.47 1.93
C GLN A 127 -20.24 1.72 1.11
N ASP A 128 -21.47 1.86 0.63
CA ASP A 128 -21.92 3.10 0.02
C ASP A 128 -22.21 4.15 1.11
N ASN A 129 -21.64 5.34 0.95
CA ASN A 129 -21.88 6.47 1.85
C ASN A 129 -23.10 7.30 1.45
N GLY A 130 -23.78 6.98 0.33
CA GLY A 130 -24.94 7.71 -0.19
C GLY A 130 -24.63 9.10 -0.74
N ASN A 131 -23.35 9.48 -0.82
CA ASN A 131 -22.89 10.79 -1.31
C ASN A 131 -21.95 10.69 -2.52
N GLY A 132 -21.97 9.54 -3.22
CA GLY A 132 -21.10 9.27 -4.35
C GLY A 132 -19.68 8.86 -3.96
N THR A 133 -19.48 8.40 -2.73
CA THR A 133 -18.22 7.81 -2.27
C THR A 133 -18.46 6.45 -1.64
N TYR A 134 -17.41 5.62 -1.60
CA TYR A 134 -17.45 4.30 -0.96
C TYR A 134 -16.40 4.21 0.15
N ASN A 135 -16.79 3.68 1.31
CA ASN A 135 -15.81 3.22 2.29
C ASN A 135 -15.27 1.87 1.86
N LYS A 136 -13.97 1.75 1.74
CA LYS A 136 -13.28 0.46 1.65
C LYS A 136 -12.84 0.05 3.04
N LEU A 137 -13.35 -1.09 3.51
CA LEU A 137 -13.05 -1.69 4.80
C LEU A 137 -12.18 -2.91 4.55
N LEU A 138 -10.99 -2.94 5.11
CA LEU A 138 -9.96 -3.91 4.78
C LEU A 138 -9.33 -4.50 6.04
N ARG A 139 -9.09 -5.82 6.02
CA ARG A 139 -8.07 -6.51 6.82
C ARG A 139 -7.04 -7.11 5.90
N GLU A 140 -5.79 -6.92 6.25
CA GLU A 140 -4.66 -7.39 5.47
C GLU A 140 -3.60 -8.01 6.37
N VAL A 141 -3.07 -9.16 5.94
CA VAL A 141 -1.97 -9.82 6.61
C VAL A 141 -0.95 -10.32 5.58
N GLY A 142 0.34 -10.20 5.92
CA GLY A 142 1.43 -10.65 5.07
C GLY A 142 2.54 -11.29 5.90
N PHE A 143 3.01 -12.45 5.45
CA PHE A 143 3.96 -13.29 6.16
C PHE A 143 5.30 -13.34 5.42
N TYR A 144 6.38 -13.15 6.17
CA TYR A 144 7.72 -13.42 5.67
C TYR A 144 8.03 -14.90 5.83
N THR A 145 8.59 -15.50 4.77
CA THR A 145 8.79 -16.94 4.68
C THR A 145 10.23 -17.29 4.35
N ASP A 146 10.64 -18.48 4.73
CA ASP A 146 11.91 -19.05 4.27
C ASP A 146 11.87 -19.30 2.76
N LEU A 147 12.91 -18.88 2.06
CA LEU A 147 12.99 -18.95 0.59
C LEU A 147 12.99 -20.36 0.04
N LYS A 148 13.45 -21.35 0.81
CA LYS A 148 13.60 -22.75 0.34
C LYS A 148 12.38 -23.58 0.71
N THR A 149 11.90 -23.41 1.94
CA THR A 149 10.84 -24.26 2.48
C THR A 149 9.45 -23.65 2.36
N GLY A 150 9.35 -22.29 2.24
CA GLY A 150 8.09 -21.56 2.28
C GLY A 150 7.42 -21.54 3.66
N GLU A 151 8.12 -21.99 4.72
CA GLU A 151 7.62 -21.89 6.09
C GLU A 151 7.62 -20.44 6.58
N VAL A 152 6.63 -20.08 7.38
CA VAL A 152 6.57 -18.76 8.04
C VAL A 152 7.73 -18.62 9.02
N LEU A 153 8.47 -17.53 8.92
CA LEU A 153 9.64 -17.26 9.75
C LEU A 153 9.21 -16.65 11.09
N ASN A 154 9.70 -17.20 12.20
CA ASN A 154 9.64 -16.56 13.51
C ASN A 154 10.91 -15.74 13.76
N GLU A 155 12.05 -16.19 13.25
CA GLU A 155 13.36 -15.57 13.34
C GLU A 155 14.04 -15.57 11.97
N TRP A 156 14.94 -14.63 11.76
CA TRP A 156 15.70 -14.52 10.53
C TRP A 156 17.15 -14.12 10.83
N HIS A 157 18.10 -14.82 10.19
CA HIS A 157 19.51 -14.47 10.27
C HIS A 157 19.83 -13.38 9.25
N ASN A 158 20.16 -12.18 9.76
CA ASN A 158 20.46 -11.02 8.92
C ASN A 158 21.86 -11.15 8.29
N PRO A 159 21.97 -11.30 6.96
CA PRO A 159 23.28 -11.49 6.29
C PRO A 159 24.12 -10.22 6.22
N TYR A 160 23.64 -9.10 6.71
CA TYR A 160 24.36 -7.82 6.73
C TYR A 160 24.93 -7.49 8.11
N THR A 161 24.28 -7.94 9.18
CA THR A 161 24.69 -7.66 10.58
C THR A 161 25.17 -8.89 11.32
N ASP A 162 25.02 -10.07 10.72
CA ASP A 162 25.35 -11.38 11.32
C ASP A 162 24.58 -11.63 12.64
N GLU A 163 23.34 -11.13 12.70
CA GLU A 163 22.44 -11.29 13.86
C GLU A 163 21.22 -12.12 13.49
N THR A 164 20.75 -12.95 14.41
CA THR A 164 19.42 -13.53 14.32
C THR A 164 18.44 -12.62 15.05
N VAL A 165 17.40 -12.20 14.34
CA VAL A 165 16.40 -11.24 14.79
C VAL A 165 15.00 -11.84 14.69
N PRO A 166 14.08 -11.48 15.61
CA PRO A 166 12.68 -11.90 15.50
C PRO A 166 12.04 -11.23 14.28
N VAL A 167 11.21 -11.98 13.57
CA VAL A 167 10.46 -11.48 12.41
C VAL A 167 9.12 -10.91 12.88
N VAL A 168 8.78 -9.70 12.43
CA VAL A 168 7.47 -9.09 12.66
C VAL A 168 6.71 -9.06 11.35
N HIS A 169 5.62 -9.81 11.28
CA HIS A 169 4.75 -9.90 10.12
C HIS A 169 3.86 -8.66 9.97
N ILE A 170 3.36 -8.43 8.75
CA ILE A 170 2.40 -7.37 8.50
C ILE A 170 1.02 -7.84 8.96
N ALA A 171 0.35 -7.03 9.78
CA ALA A 171 -1.02 -7.27 10.21
C ALA A 171 -1.75 -5.92 10.34
N ASN A 172 -2.39 -5.49 9.26
CA ASN A 172 -3.14 -4.24 9.20
C ASN A 172 -4.63 -4.54 9.44
N ASP A 173 -5.12 -4.17 10.64
CA ASP A 173 -6.49 -4.42 11.05
C ASP A 173 -6.99 -3.41 12.08
N PRO A 174 -7.97 -2.58 11.72
CA PRO A 174 -8.50 -2.39 10.37
C PRO A 174 -7.61 -1.48 9.53
N PHE A 175 -7.80 -1.53 8.22
CA PHE A 175 -7.21 -0.58 7.30
C PHE A 175 -8.28 -0.05 6.35
N ASN A 176 -8.71 1.20 6.58
CA ASN A 176 -9.88 1.77 5.92
C ASN A 176 -9.50 3.00 5.11
N PHE A 177 -10.14 3.20 3.97
CA PHE A 177 -10.07 4.45 3.22
C PHE A 177 -11.31 4.70 2.36
N VAL A 178 -11.46 5.93 1.84
CA VAL A 178 -12.58 6.35 1.04
C VAL A 178 -12.21 6.33 -0.44
N ILE A 179 -13.02 5.68 -1.28
CA ILE A 179 -12.94 5.76 -2.73
C ILE A 179 -13.90 6.87 -3.19
N SER A 180 -13.39 7.82 -3.95
CA SER A 180 -14.13 8.98 -4.46
C SER A 180 -13.80 9.22 -5.92
N ALA A 181 -14.59 10.04 -6.61
CA ALA A 181 -14.30 10.48 -7.97
C ALA A 181 -13.14 11.51 -8.07
N PHE A 182 -12.53 11.84 -6.95
CA PHE A 182 -11.40 12.75 -6.85
C PHE A 182 -10.27 12.10 -6.08
N TRP A 183 -9.03 12.40 -6.45
CA TRP A 183 -7.87 11.97 -5.70
C TRP A 183 -7.89 12.53 -4.27
N PRO A 184 -7.54 11.75 -3.26
CA PRO A 184 -7.46 12.25 -1.89
C PRO A 184 -6.37 13.30 -1.78
N LYS A 185 -6.68 14.38 -1.03
CA LYS A 185 -5.70 15.42 -0.76
C LYS A 185 -4.61 14.91 0.18
N PRO A 186 -3.35 15.29 -0.05
CA PRO A 186 -2.27 14.95 0.86
C PRO A 186 -2.56 15.46 2.27
N PRO A 187 -2.17 14.72 3.31
CA PRO A 187 -2.31 15.19 4.67
C PRO A 187 -1.35 16.36 4.96
N SER A 188 -1.73 17.19 5.93
CA SER A 188 -0.93 18.37 6.30
C SER A 188 0.39 18.02 7.01
N TYR A 189 0.54 16.80 7.51
CA TYR A 189 1.70 16.36 8.31
C TYR A 189 2.06 17.34 9.43
N GLY A 190 1.06 17.77 10.19
CA GLY A 190 1.27 18.72 11.29
C GLY A 190 1.65 20.13 10.85
N GLY A 191 1.25 20.53 9.63
CA GLY A 191 1.52 21.86 9.07
C GLY A 191 2.74 21.90 8.15
N LEU A 192 3.41 20.79 7.88
CA LEU A 192 4.48 20.71 6.88
C LEU A 192 3.95 20.91 5.46
N ASN A 193 2.71 20.50 5.18
CA ASN A 193 2.03 20.78 3.93
C ASN A 193 0.91 21.80 4.19
N THR A 194 1.08 23.01 3.67
CA THR A 194 0.14 24.14 3.80
C THR A 194 -0.52 24.50 2.47
N GLU A 195 -0.23 23.81 1.39
CA GLU A 195 -0.78 24.09 0.06
C GLU A 195 -2.29 23.85 0.02
N LYS A 196 -2.99 24.77 -0.64
CA LYS A 196 -4.40 24.57 -1.01
C LYS A 196 -4.47 23.82 -2.32
N ILE A 197 -4.59 22.49 -2.22
CA ILE A 197 -4.70 21.62 -3.38
C ILE A 197 -6.15 21.59 -3.84
N PRO A 198 -6.47 21.90 -5.12
CA PRO A 198 -7.81 21.77 -5.67
C PRO A 198 -8.27 20.30 -5.67
N ASP A 199 -9.56 20.07 -5.91
CA ASP A 199 -10.07 18.75 -6.18
C ASP A 199 -9.57 18.28 -7.55
N ILE A 200 -8.77 17.21 -7.56
CA ILE A 200 -8.21 16.63 -8.78
C ILE A 200 -9.07 15.43 -9.18
N PRO A 201 -9.73 15.45 -10.36
CA PRO A 201 -10.51 14.31 -10.84
C PRO A 201 -9.65 13.04 -10.88
N MET A 202 -10.18 11.92 -10.39
CA MET A 202 -9.49 10.65 -10.41
C MET A 202 -9.65 10.04 -11.81
N ILE A 203 -8.61 10.13 -12.61
CA ILE A 203 -8.48 9.47 -13.90
C ILE A 203 -7.36 8.44 -13.76
N LEU A 204 -7.66 7.19 -14.10
CA LEU A 204 -6.74 6.07 -14.02
C LEU A 204 -6.07 5.87 -15.39
N ASP A 205 -4.85 5.36 -15.38
CA ASP A 205 -4.04 5.16 -16.59
C ASP A 205 -4.34 3.79 -17.23
N TRP A 206 -5.33 3.78 -18.12
CA TRP A 206 -5.80 2.59 -18.81
C TRP A 206 -5.10 2.37 -20.15
N THR A 207 -4.73 1.15 -20.45
CA THR A 207 -4.20 0.75 -21.75
C THR A 207 -4.92 -0.49 -22.26
N GLU A 208 -5.59 -0.39 -23.42
CA GLU A 208 -6.18 -1.54 -24.09
C GLU A 208 -5.13 -2.28 -24.91
N THR A 209 -5.23 -3.61 -24.92
CA THR A 209 -4.39 -4.47 -25.76
C THR A 209 -5.15 -5.06 -26.92
N PRO A 210 -4.49 -5.41 -28.05
CA PRO A 210 -5.16 -5.97 -29.23
C PRO A 210 -5.93 -7.28 -28.96
N ASN A 211 -5.53 -8.04 -27.92
CA ASN A 211 -6.14 -9.32 -27.56
C ASN A 211 -7.30 -9.21 -26.56
N GLY A 212 -7.87 -8.00 -26.39
CA GLY A 212 -9.05 -7.79 -25.56
C GLY A 212 -8.77 -7.74 -24.04
N LYS A 213 -7.52 -7.49 -23.64
CA LYS A 213 -7.19 -7.17 -22.25
C LYS A 213 -7.12 -5.66 -22.06
N VAL A 214 -7.33 -5.24 -20.81
CA VAL A 214 -7.07 -3.88 -20.34
C VAL A 214 -6.02 -3.95 -19.25
N LEU A 215 -5.01 -3.10 -19.35
CA LEU A 215 -3.99 -2.92 -18.36
C LEU A 215 -4.27 -1.62 -17.60
N LEU A 216 -4.14 -1.67 -16.29
CA LEU A 216 -4.08 -0.50 -15.44
C LEU A 216 -2.73 -0.50 -14.73
N GLN A 217 -2.02 0.62 -14.79
CA GLN A 217 -0.85 0.86 -13.96
C GLN A 217 -1.18 1.96 -12.96
N ASN A 218 -0.72 1.77 -11.75
CA ASN A 218 -0.84 2.79 -10.72
C ASN A 218 0.42 2.77 -9.84
N GLY A 219 0.83 3.93 -9.38
CA GLY A 219 1.99 4.10 -8.53
C GLY A 219 1.69 5.01 -7.35
N ILE A 220 2.45 4.82 -6.30
CA ILE A 220 2.40 5.63 -5.09
C ILE A 220 3.83 5.99 -4.73
N ASP A 221 4.12 7.28 -4.65
CA ASP A 221 5.38 7.79 -4.11
C ASP A 221 5.08 8.61 -2.86
N LEU A 222 5.63 8.18 -1.74
CA LEU A 222 5.39 8.77 -0.44
C LEU A 222 6.71 9.22 0.19
N PHE A 223 6.70 10.41 0.75
CA PHE A 223 7.76 10.93 1.61
C PHE A 223 7.12 11.59 2.83
N TYR A 224 7.32 11.00 4.00
CA TYR A 224 6.59 11.36 5.21
C TYR A 224 7.43 11.15 6.47
N PRO A 225 7.09 11.83 7.60
CA PRO A 225 7.74 11.62 8.87
C PRO A 225 7.58 10.18 9.36
N SER A 226 8.66 9.51 9.68
CA SER A 226 8.62 8.13 10.17
C SER A 226 7.92 8.03 11.53
N ALA A 227 7.09 7.00 11.70
CA ALA A 227 6.54 6.63 13.00
C ALA A 227 7.63 6.17 13.98
N LEU A 228 8.73 5.64 13.45
CA LEU A 228 9.88 5.16 14.20
C LEU A 228 10.99 6.22 14.17
N GLN A 229 10.95 7.20 15.08
CA GLN A 229 11.98 8.23 15.16
C GLN A 229 13.32 7.66 15.68
N PRO A 230 14.48 8.06 15.10
CA PRO A 230 15.79 7.46 15.41
C PRO A 230 16.22 7.55 16.88
N ASP A 231 15.80 8.58 17.59
CA ASP A 231 16.12 8.79 19.01
C ASP A 231 15.45 7.73 19.90
N LYS A 232 14.27 7.27 19.53
CA LYS A 232 13.54 6.23 20.23
C LYS A 232 13.80 4.82 19.66
N TRP A 233 14.02 4.73 18.35
CA TRP A 233 14.16 3.48 17.59
C TRP A 233 15.49 3.41 16.84
N PRO A 234 16.65 3.42 17.53
CA PRO A 234 17.96 3.59 16.89
C PRO A 234 18.35 2.45 15.95
N ARG A 235 17.80 1.26 16.14
CA ARG A 235 18.11 0.08 15.31
C ARG A 235 17.05 -0.23 14.27
N GLU A 236 15.82 0.19 14.50
CA GLU A 236 14.66 -0.04 13.61
C GLU A 236 14.46 1.08 12.60
N SER A 237 14.81 2.31 13.02
CA SER A 237 14.53 3.50 12.23
C SER A 237 15.53 3.71 11.11
N SER A 238 15.03 3.87 9.89
CA SER A 238 15.83 4.28 8.73
C SER A 238 16.07 5.80 8.64
N GLY A 239 15.52 6.59 9.59
CA GLY A 239 15.66 8.04 9.61
C GLY A 239 14.41 8.75 10.10
N LYS A 240 14.48 10.09 10.12
CA LYS A 240 13.34 10.93 10.54
C LYS A 240 12.16 10.90 9.56
N PHE A 241 12.45 10.59 8.30
CA PHE A 241 11.46 10.47 7.24
C PHE A 241 11.59 9.11 6.57
N SER A 242 10.47 8.60 6.10
CA SER A 242 10.41 7.40 5.28
C SER A 242 10.04 7.77 3.86
N ARG A 243 10.70 7.16 2.88
CA ARG A 243 10.32 7.20 1.48
C ARG A 243 9.89 5.82 1.04
N VAL A 244 8.72 5.75 0.43
CA VAL A 244 8.16 4.51 -0.09
C VAL A 244 7.66 4.76 -1.50
N SER A 245 8.03 3.89 -2.42
CA SER A 245 7.49 3.86 -3.78
C SER A 245 6.85 2.51 -4.03
N GLU A 246 5.60 2.51 -4.46
CA GLU A 246 4.85 1.29 -4.81
C GLU A 246 4.34 1.39 -6.24
N MET A 247 4.45 0.30 -6.97
CA MET A 247 4.01 0.18 -8.35
C MET A 247 3.11 -1.04 -8.47
N PHE A 248 1.90 -0.80 -8.96
CA PHE A 248 0.88 -1.83 -9.18
C PHE A 248 0.58 -1.95 -10.67
N SER A 249 0.45 -3.17 -11.14
CA SER A 249 -0.15 -3.45 -12.43
C SER A 249 -1.33 -4.39 -12.27
N TYR A 250 -2.34 -4.18 -13.10
CA TYR A 250 -3.56 -4.99 -13.14
C TYR A 250 -3.86 -5.34 -14.58
N VAL A 251 -4.29 -6.57 -14.82
CA VAL A 251 -4.69 -7.07 -16.13
C VAL A 251 -6.08 -7.65 -16.01
N PHE A 252 -7.01 -7.09 -16.79
CA PHE A 252 -8.43 -7.46 -16.82
C PHE A 252 -8.86 -7.92 -18.19
N ASP A 253 -9.96 -8.66 -18.24
CA ASP A 253 -10.71 -8.81 -19.47
C ASP A 253 -11.50 -7.53 -19.75
N ARG A 254 -11.39 -7.00 -20.99
CA ARG A 254 -12.10 -5.80 -21.40
C ARG A 254 -13.62 -5.97 -21.28
N GLU A 255 -14.14 -7.14 -21.63
CA GLU A 255 -15.56 -7.46 -21.53
C GLU A 255 -16.04 -7.40 -20.07
N SER A 256 -15.25 -7.94 -19.14
CA SER A 256 -15.56 -7.86 -17.69
C SER A 256 -15.55 -6.42 -17.19
N LEU A 257 -14.59 -5.61 -17.64
CA LEU A 257 -14.53 -4.21 -17.27
C LEU A 257 -15.70 -3.40 -17.86
N ALA A 258 -16.10 -3.70 -19.09
CA ALA A 258 -17.20 -3.05 -19.79
C ALA A 258 -18.58 -3.41 -19.22
N ASN A 259 -18.72 -4.61 -18.64
CA ASN A 259 -20.00 -5.09 -18.15
C ASN A 259 -20.33 -4.51 -16.77
N PRO A 260 -21.38 -3.68 -16.63
CA PRO A 260 -21.78 -3.10 -15.33
C PRO A 260 -22.33 -4.15 -14.35
N ASP A 261 -22.80 -5.32 -14.83
CA ASP A 261 -23.30 -6.40 -13.96
C ASP A 261 -22.18 -7.13 -13.20
N HIS A 262 -20.93 -6.95 -13.63
CA HIS A 262 -19.77 -7.43 -12.88
C HIS A 262 -19.46 -6.47 -11.74
N THR A 263 -20.10 -6.65 -10.61
CA THR A 263 -19.96 -5.79 -9.42
C THR A 263 -18.57 -5.83 -8.77
N GLY A 264 -17.80 -6.91 -9.01
CA GLY A 264 -16.39 -7.06 -8.64
C GLY A 264 -15.58 -7.60 -9.80
N LEU A 265 -14.35 -7.13 -10.00
CA LEU A 265 -13.47 -7.54 -11.08
C LEU A 265 -12.37 -8.48 -10.59
N GLU A 266 -12.20 -9.62 -11.25
CA GLU A 266 -11.01 -10.44 -11.09
C GLU A 266 -9.85 -9.86 -11.90
N PHE A 267 -8.63 -10.00 -11.38
CA PHE A 267 -7.43 -9.55 -12.07
C PHE A 267 -6.22 -10.38 -11.69
N SER A 268 -5.22 -10.32 -12.55
CA SER A 268 -3.83 -10.71 -12.26
C SER A 268 -2.93 -9.51 -12.49
N GLY A 269 -1.77 -9.49 -11.83
CA GLY A 269 -0.83 -8.39 -12.02
C GLY A 269 0.44 -8.53 -11.19
N SER A 270 1.13 -7.43 -11.03
CA SER A 270 2.34 -7.36 -10.21
C SER A 270 2.25 -6.21 -9.20
N TRP A 271 2.96 -6.37 -8.10
CA TRP A 271 3.20 -5.34 -7.11
C TRP A 271 4.68 -5.30 -6.76
N HIS A 272 5.23 -4.09 -6.84
CA HIS A 272 6.60 -3.83 -6.44
C HIS A 272 6.61 -2.70 -5.42
N ARG A 273 7.43 -2.84 -4.38
CA ARG A 273 7.59 -1.79 -3.36
C ARG A 273 9.06 -1.59 -3.04
N VAL A 274 9.52 -0.37 -3.21
CA VAL A 274 10.81 0.10 -2.69
C VAL A 274 10.56 0.82 -1.39
N THR A 275 11.20 0.38 -0.32
CA THR A 275 11.04 0.95 1.02
C THR A 275 12.35 0.83 1.79
N PRO A 276 12.63 1.68 2.78
CA PRO A 276 13.75 1.47 3.67
C PRO A 276 13.80 0.06 4.26
N TRP A 277 14.91 -0.30 4.88
CA TRP A 277 15.03 -1.57 5.61
C TRP A 277 13.83 -1.75 6.56
N LEU A 278 13.30 -2.96 6.61
CA LEU A 278 12.17 -3.27 7.49
C LEU A 278 12.61 -3.12 8.94
N PRO A 279 11.79 -2.55 9.82
CA PRO A 279 12.17 -2.26 11.21
C PRO A 279 12.75 -3.46 11.95
N TRP A 280 12.12 -4.63 11.78
CA TRP A 280 12.56 -5.86 12.44
C TRP A 280 13.89 -6.42 11.92
N MET A 281 14.40 -5.96 10.76
CA MET A 281 15.72 -6.32 10.26
C MET A 281 16.84 -5.64 11.05
N LEU A 282 16.53 -4.64 11.87
CA LEU A 282 17.45 -3.92 12.76
C LEU A 282 18.65 -3.32 12.05
N MET A 283 18.45 -2.83 10.82
CA MET A 283 19.49 -2.22 9.99
C MET A 283 19.75 -0.75 10.33
N GLY A 284 18.86 -0.11 11.11
CA GLY A 284 18.96 1.30 11.45
C GLY A 284 19.07 2.18 10.21
N GLN A 285 19.97 3.15 10.23
CA GLN A 285 20.27 4.06 9.12
C GLN A 285 21.36 3.53 8.18
N SER A 286 21.57 2.20 8.14
CA SER A 286 22.52 1.59 7.19
C SER A 286 22.11 1.89 5.75
N GLU A 287 23.09 2.12 4.90
CA GLU A 287 22.87 2.32 3.47
C GLU A 287 22.13 1.13 2.85
N GLY A 288 21.26 1.43 1.88
CA GLY A 288 20.49 0.44 1.16
C GLY A 288 19.00 0.46 1.51
N HIS A 289 18.27 -0.48 0.93
CA HIS A 289 16.82 -0.58 1.06
C HIS A 289 16.34 -1.99 0.69
N VAL A 290 15.06 -2.26 0.84
CA VAL A 290 14.43 -3.47 0.35
C VAL A 290 13.52 -3.19 -0.86
N LEU A 291 13.46 -4.18 -1.76
CA LEU A 291 12.52 -4.24 -2.86
C LEU A 291 11.63 -5.48 -2.68
N TYR A 292 10.32 -5.27 -2.55
CA TYR A 292 9.34 -6.33 -2.75
C TYR A 292 9.11 -6.52 -4.23
N ASN A 293 9.26 -7.74 -4.70
CA ASN A 293 9.02 -8.13 -6.09
C ASN A 293 7.97 -9.24 -6.09
N CYS A 294 6.70 -8.85 -6.28
CA CYS A 294 5.56 -9.72 -6.06
C CYS A 294 4.64 -9.76 -7.29
N ILE A 295 4.01 -10.90 -7.48
CA ILE A 295 2.78 -11.01 -8.25
C ILE A 295 1.60 -10.78 -7.31
N GLN A 296 0.49 -10.30 -7.86
CA GLN A 296 -0.76 -10.08 -7.14
C GLN A 296 -1.95 -10.51 -7.96
N GLY A 297 -3.07 -10.71 -7.29
CA GLY A 297 -4.31 -10.99 -7.97
C GLY A 297 -5.52 -10.94 -7.04
N CYS A 298 -6.67 -10.92 -7.67
CA CYS A 298 -7.94 -11.03 -7.01
C CYS A 298 -8.76 -12.08 -7.72
N TYR A 299 -9.17 -13.09 -6.99
CA TYR A 299 -9.85 -14.28 -7.51
C TYR A 299 -11.08 -14.59 -6.64
N LYS A 300 -11.99 -15.41 -7.18
CA LYS A 300 -13.21 -15.82 -6.44
C LYS A 300 -12.92 -16.69 -5.23
N ASP A 301 -11.88 -17.50 -5.32
CA ASP A 301 -11.48 -18.45 -4.30
C ASP A 301 -10.06 -18.16 -3.78
N MET A 302 -9.65 -18.93 -2.77
CA MET A 302 -8.35 -18.79 -2.12
C MET A 302 -7.32 -19.83 -2.62
N ASP A 303 -7.56 -20.47 -3.75
CA ASP A 303 -6.70 -21.58 -4.23
C ASP A 303 -5.29 -21.11 -4.63
N MET A 304 -5.13 -19.79 -4.86
CA MET A 304 -3.82 -19.19 -5.10
C MET A 304 -2.94 -19.11 -3.84
N MET A 305 -3.55 -19.15 -2.65
CA MET A 305 -2.80 -19.10 -1.39
C MET A 305 -2.09 -20.43 -1.15
N SER A 306 -0.81 -20.36 -0.76
CA SER A 306 -0.09 -21.58 -0.42
C SER A 306 -0.71 -22.28 0.78
N PRO A 307 -0.79 -23.64 0.79
CA PRO A 307 -1.40 -24.38 1.90
C PRO A 307 -0.75 -24.09 3.25
N LYS A 308 0.55 -23.84 3.30
CA LYS A 308 1.28 -23.50 4.52
C LYS A 308 0.86 -22.15 5.10
N ILE A 309 0.76 -21.12 4.23
CA ILE A 309 0.31 -19.80 4.64
C ILE A 309 -1.14 -19.84 5.09
N ARG A 310 -1.99 -20.55 4.34
CA ARG A 310 -3.40 -20.73 4.71
C ARG A 310 -3.55 -21.38 6.09
N ALA A 311 -2.89 -22.49 6.33
CA ALA A 311 -2.94 -23.19 7.62
C ALA A 311 -2.40 -22.35 8.78
N TYR A 312 -1.30 -21.61 8.55
CA TYR A 312 -0.74 -20.70 9.54
C TYR A 312 -1.71 -19.55 9.87
N ALA A 313 -2.28 -18.92 8.84
CA ALA A 313 -3.22 -17.82 9.00
C ALA A 313 -4.53 -18.27 9.68
N GLU A 314 -5.09 -19.42 9.31
CA GLU A 314 -6.28 -19.99 9.96
C GLU A 314 -6.05 -20.22 11.45
N LYS A 315 -4.85 -20.67 11.81
CA LYS A 315 -4.48 -20.96 13.20
C LYS A 315 -4.21 -19.68 14.03
N HIS A 316 -3.51 -18.69 13.47
CA HIS A 316 -2.96 -17.57 14.23
C HIS A 316 -3.63 -16.24 13.94
N HIS A 317 -4.32 -16.11 12.79
CA HIS A 317 -4.86 -14.87 12.25
C HIS A 317 -6.27 -15.05 11.67
N ALA A 318 -7.08 -15.94 12.25
CA ALA A 318 -8.41 -16.31 11.74
C ALA A 318 -9.33 -15.13 11.43
N LYS A 319 -9.24 -14.04 12.21
CA LYS A 319 -10.04 -12.82 11.99
C LYS A 319 -9.80 -12.14 10.64
N PHE A 320 -8.63 -12.39 10.00
CA PHE A 320 -8.27 -11.78 8.72
C PHE A 320 -8.98 -12.40 7.52
N PHE A 321 -9.71 -13.51 7.72
CA PHE A 321 -10.55 -14.12 6.68
C PHE A 321 -11.92 -13.45 6.53
N GLU A 322 -12.19 -12.41 7.31
CA GLU A 322 -13.41 -11.61 7.20
C GLU A 322 -13.07 -10.11 7.20
N ALA A 323 -13.56 -9.38 6.19
CA ALA A 323 -13.46 -7.93 6.15
C ALA A 323 -14.27 -7.29 7.28
N PRO A 324 -13.87 -6.10 7.80
CA PRO A 324 -14.68 -5.35 8.74
C PRO A 324 -16.09 -5.08 8.18
N LYS A 325 -17.11 -5.08 9.05
CA LYS A 325 -18.51 -4.81 8.66
C LYS A 325 -18.85 -3.33 8.74
N LYS A 326 -18.02 -2.54 9.42
CA LYS A 326 -18.17 -1.10 9.60
C LYS A 326 -16.81 -0.45 9.69
N TRP A 327 -16.78 0.86 9.53
CA TRP A 327 -15.59 1.64 9.77
C TRP A 327 -15.15 1.51 11.22
N GLU A 328 -13.92 1.09 11.46
CA GLU A 328 -13.32 0.92 12.78
C GLU A 328 -12.06 1.77 12.87
N GLU A 329 -11.76 2.28 14.06
CA GLU A 329 -10.57 3.06 14.35
C GLU A 329 -9.79 2.41 15.51
N PRO A 330 -8.48 2.59 15.58
CA PRO A 330 -7.62 3.31 14.62
C PRO A 330 -7.34 2.48 13.35
N SER A 331 -7.11 3.18 12.24
CA SER A 331 -6.64 2.60 10.98
C SER A 331 -5.17 2.99 10.79
N TRP A 332 -4.26 2.10 11.12
CA TRP A 332 -2.82 2.35 11.17
C TRP A 332 -2.07 1.69 10.02
N SER A 333 -0.99 2.31 9.59
CA SER A 333 0.01 1.70 8.71
C SER A 333 0.83 0.63 9.45
N SER A 334 1.51 -0.22 8.70
CA SER A 334 2.41 -1.24 9.27
C SER A 334 3.48 -0.65 10.20
N LEU A 335 3.98 0.56 9.91
CA LEU A 335 4.96 1.24 10.77
C LEU A 335 4.34 1.77 12.07
N GLU A 336 3.08 2.21 12.01
CA GLU A 336 2.35 2.65 13.21
C GLU A 336 1.99 1.46 14.09
N HIS A 337 1.55 0.34 13.50
CA HIS A 337 1.37 -0.92 14.22
C HIS A 337 2.67 -1.33 14.90
N TYR A 338 3.79 -1.33 14.17
CA TYR A 338 5.10 -1.65 14.75
C TYR A 338 5.43 -0.75 15.93
N ALA A 339 5.22 0.56 15.81
CA ALA A 339 5.53 1.55 16.85
C ALA A 339 4.71 1.36 18.14
N VAL A 340 3.51 0.78 18.04
CA VAL A 340 2.59 0.53 19.15
C VAL A 340 2.79 -0.85 19.77
N GLU A 341 3.00 -1.86 18.95
CA GLU A 341 3.01 -3.27 19.35
C GLU A 341 4.38 -3.78 19.74
N GLN A 342 5.47 -3.13 19.24
CA GLN A 342 6.84 -3.54 19.51
C GLN A 342 7.53 -2.63 20.53
N LYS A 343 8.70 -3.06 20.96
CA LYS A 343 9.62 -2.29 21.80
C LYS A 343 10.94 -2.10 21.06
N PRO A 344 11.63 -0.96 21.27
CA PRO A 344 12.96 -0.76 20.70
C PRO A 344 13.93 -1.90 21.08
N ALA A 345 14.63 -2.42 20.10
CA ALA A 345 15.67 -3.41 20.34
C ALA A 345 16.83 -2.81 21.16
N PRO A 346 17.47 -3.59 22.03
CA PRO A 346 18.62 -3.13 22.81
C PRO A 346 19.74 -2.60 21.90
N VAL A 347 20.27 -1.44 22.24
CA VAL A 347 21.45 -0.89 21.55
C VAL A 347 22.66 -1.76 21.93
N LYS A 348 23.41 -2.24 20.95
CA LYS A 348 24.67 -2.93 21.21
C LYS A 348 25.64 -1.94 21.87
N THR A 349 25.97 -2.13 23.13
CA THR A 349 27.14 -1.49 23.74
C THR A 349 28.36 -2.12 23.07
N SER A 350 29.11 -1.32 22.31
CA SER A 350 30.41 -1.77 21.84
C SER A 350 31.28 -1.98 23.08
N THR A 351 31.49 -3.22 23.46
CA THR A 351 32.63 -3.56 24.32
C THR A 351 33.88 -3.19 23.53
N LYS A 352 34.51 -2.07 23.94
CA LYS A 352 35.81 -1.66 23.42
C LYS A 352 36.87 -2.69 23.88
#